data_e49d8bde8ff9716dfd661bfeb24137f2
#
_entry.id   e49d8bde8ff9716dfd661bfeb24137f2
#
_cell.length_a   1.000
_cell.length_b   1.000
_cell.length_c   1.000
_cell.angle_alpha   90.00
_cell.angle_beta   90.00
_cell.angle_gamma   90.00
#
_symmetry.space_group_name_H-M   'P 1'
#
loop_
_entity.id
_entity.type
_entity.pdbx_description
1 polymer ?
#
loop_
_entity_poly.entity_id
_entity_poly.type
_entity_poly.pdbx_seq_one_letter_code
_entity_poly.pdbx_strand_id
1 'polypeptide(L)'
;MCGIVSAVAQSNVVPVLLQGLQRMEYRGYDSCGVAVWNNGLQRARSTARVAELLEQVQHSQLQGCAGIAHTRWATHGAPAVHNAHPHFSHGTGADAANKPGRIALVHNGIIENHEQLRAALQARGY
;
A
#
# COMPACT_ATOMS: atom_id res chain seq x y z
N MET A 1 -0.40 -15.64 0.81
CA MET A 1 0.99 -15.41 0.30
C MET A 1 1.05 -14.00 -0.28
N CYS A 2 2.06 -13.21 0.08
CA CYS A 2 2.18 -11.84 -0.42
C CYS A 2 2.46 -11.78 -1.93
N GLY A 3 1.89 -10.78 -2.60
CA GLY A 3 2.11 -10.51 -4.01
C GLY A 3 2.28 -9.02 -4.28
N ILE A 4 3.11 -8.67 -5.26
CA ILE A 4 3.38 -7.30 -5.69
C ILE A 4 3.07 -7.18 -7.17
N VAL A 5 2.39 -6.09 -7.53
CA VAL A 5 2.22 -5.65 -8.92
C VAL A 5 2.70 -4.21 -9.02
N SER A 6 3.42 -3.89 -10.08
CA SER A 6 3.83 -2.51 -10.37
C SER A 6 3.66 -2.21 -11.85
N ALA A 7 3.33 -0.97 -12.17
CA ALA A 7 3.16 -0.54 -13.54
C ALA A 7 3.50 0.95 -13.69
N VAL A 8 4.06 1.28 -14.85
CA VAL A 8 4.26 2.65 -15.34
C VAL A 8 3.83 2.67 -16.80
N ALA A 9 2.98 3.62 -17.17
CA ALA A 9 2.48 3.77 -18.54
C ALA A 9 2.13 5.24 -18.85
N GLN A 10 1.78 5.52 -20.08
CA GLN A 10 1.24 6.83 -20.48
C GLN A 10 -0.27 6.96 -20.20
N SER A 11 -0.92 5.88 -19.79
CA SER A 11 -2.34 5.83 -19.44
C SER A 11 -2.52 5.38 -17.99
N ASN A 12 -3.77 5.43 -17.51
CA ASN A 12 -4.11 5.00 -16.16
C ASN A 12 -3.76 3.52 -15.92
N VAL A 13 -2.88 3.25 -14.95
CA VAL A 13 -2.40 1.90 -14.61
C VAL A 13 -3.27 1.18 -13.56
N VAL A 14 -4.21 1.87 -12.94
CA VAL A 14 -5.04 1.29 -11.86
C VAL A 14 -5.76 0.00 -12.29
N PRO A 15 -6.39 -0.08 -13.49
CA PRO A 15 -7.03 -1.32 -13.93
C PRO A 15 -6.05 -2.51 -14.01
N VAL A 16 -4.85 -2.28 -14.50
CA VAL A 16 -3.80 -3.32 -14.61
C VAL A 16 -3.34 -3.77 -13.24
N LEU A 17 -3.14 -2.84 -12.30
CA LEU A 17 -2.74 -3.15 -10.93
C LEU A 17 -3.80 -4.01 -10.22
N LEU A 18 -5.07 -3.61 -10.29
CA LEU A 18 -6.17 -4.35 -9.67
C LEU A 18 -6.38 -5.74 -10.32
N GLN A 19 -6.30 -5.83 -11.64
CA GLN A 19 -6.37 -7.11 -12.34
C GLN A 19 -5.22 -8.04 -11.91
N GLY A 20 -4.02 -7.50 -11.72
CA GLY A 20 -2.89 -8.26 -11.19
C GLY A 20 -3.15 -8.80 -9.78
N LEU A 21 -3.75 -8.00 -8.88
CA LEU A 21 -4.15 -8.46 -7.56
C LEU A 21 -5.20 -9.58 -7.64
N GLN A 22 -6.23 -9.42 -8.48
CA GLN A 22 -7.28 -10.43 -8.67
C GLN A 22 -6.70 -11.77 -9.11
N ARG A 23 -5.72 -11.76 -10.03
CA ARG A 23 -5.05 -12.97 -10.49
C ARG A 23 -4.24 -13.67 -9.39
N MET A 24 -3.89 -12.97 -8.32
CA MET A 24 -3.15 -13.53 -7.19
C MET A 24 -4.05 -13.95 -6.01
N GLU A 25 -5.37 -13.69 -6.06
CA GLU A 25 -6.29 -14.00 -4.96
C GLU A 25 -6.31 -15.48 -4.58
N TYR A 26 -6.14 -16.40 -5.55
CA TYR A 26 -6.12 -17.84 -5.30
C TYR A 26 -5.05 -18.27 -4.29
N ARG A 27 -4.03 -17.45 -4.06
CA ARG A 27 -2.92 -17.75 -3.13
C ARG A 27 -3.27 -17.45 -1.68
N GLY A 28 -4.42 -16.80 -1.42
CA GLY A 28 -4.82 -16.33 -0.10
C GLY A 28 -4.07 -15.07 0.36
N TYR A 29 -4.76 -14.20 1.05
CA TYR A 29 -4.25 -12.95 1.64
C TYR A 29 -5.23 -12.46 2.72
N ASP A 30 -4.81 -11.50 3.55
CA ASP A 30 -5.64 -10.89 4.60
C ASP A 30 -5.87 -9.40 4.39
N SER A 31 -5.13 -8.80 3.50
CA SER A 31 -5.29 -7.40 3.13
C SER A 31 -4.70 -7.13 1.75
N CYS A 32 -5.21 -6.08 1.11
CA CYS A 32 -4.75 -5.64 -0.19
C CYS A 32 -4.76 -4.12 -0.29
N GLY A 33 -4.05 -3.58 -1.27
CA GLY A 33 -4.04 -2.15 -1.50
C GLY A 33 -3.29 -1.76 -2.76
N VAL A 34 -3.52 -0.52 -3.15
CA VAL A 34 -2.94 0.12 -4.32
C VAL A 34 -2.53 1.54 -3.99
N ALA A 35 -1.40 1.97 -4.51
CA ALA A 35 -0.98 3.37 -4.49
C ALA A 35 -0.56 3.81 -5.89
N VAL A 36 -0.91 5.02 -6.24
CA VAL A 36 -0.58 5.62 -7.54
C VAL A 36 -0.06 7.05 -7.36
N TRP A 37 0.65 7.51 -8.38
CA TRP A 37 1.08 8.89 -8.53
C TRP A 37 0.17 9.61 -9.55
N ASN A 38 -0.48 10.68 -9.09
CA ASN A 38 -1.24 11.61 -9.91
C ASN A 38 -1.18 13.00 -9.25
N ASN A 39 -0.18 13.81 -9.58
CA ASN A 39 0.13 15.08 -8.91
C ASN A 39 0.29 14.98 -7.38
N GLY A 40 0.57 13.79 -6.90
CA GLY A 40 0.74 13.42 -5.51
C GLY A 40 0.46 11.92 -5.32
N LEU A 41 0.89 11.38 -4.20
CA LEU A 41 0.61 10.01 -3.83
C LEU A 41 -0.84 9.87 -3.35
N GLN A 42 -1.55 8.93 -3.94
CA GLN A 42 -2.90 8.53 -3.56
C GLN A 42 -2.92 7.03 -3.27
N ARG A 43 -3.78 6.58 -2.37
CA ARG A 43 -3.80 5.20 -1.92
C ARG A 43 -5.20 4.74 -1.51
N ALA A 44 -5.53 3.48 -1.82
CA ALA A 44 -6.63 2.73 -1.24
C ALA A 44 -6.12 1.43 -0.63
N ARG A 45 -6.67 1.02 0.52
CA ARG A 45 -6.31 -0.22 1.22
C ARG A 45 -7.55 -0.86 1.84
N SER A 46 -7.60 -2.20 1.85
CA SER A 46 -8.69 -2.96 2.43
C SER A 46 -8.17 -4.21 3.14
N THR A 47 -8.86 -4.63 4.20
CA THR A 47 -8.72 -5.94 4.85
C THR A 47 -9.73 -6.95 4.34
N ALA A 48 -10.43 -6.60 3.27
CA ALA A 48 -11.39 -7.43 2.58
C ALA A 48 -10.84 -7.91 1.22
N ARG A 49 -11.71 -8.43 0.38
CA ARG A 49 -11.34 -8.93 -0.94
C ARG A 49 -10.97 -7.81 -1.90
N VAL A 50 -10.23 -8.15 -2.95
CA VAL A 50 -9.86 -7.19 -4.02
C VAL A 50 -11.10 -6.56 -4.67
N ALA A 51 -12.23 -7.26 -4.71
CA ALA A 51 -13.49 -6.70 -5.19
C ALA A 51 -13.91 -5.44 -4.41
N GLU A 52 -13.80 -5.45 -3.09
CA GLU A 52 -14.11 -4.28 -2.25
C GLU A 52 -13.08 -3.16 -2.41
N LEU A 53 -11.79 -3.51 -2.60
CA LEU A 53 -10.78 -2.52 -2.95
C LEU A 53 -11.11 -1.84 -4.28
N LEU A 54 -11.60 -2.61 -5.26
CA LEU A 54 -12.03 -2.09 -6.56
C LEU A 54 -13.18 -1.09 -6.42
N GLU A 55 -14.18 -1.38 -5.59
CA GLU A 55 -15.27 -0.45 -5.29
C GLU A 55 -14.76 0.85 -4.66
N GLN A 56 -13.86 0.76 -3.67
CA GLN A 56 -13.23 1.94 -3.05
C GLN A 56 -12.47 2.79 -4.07
N VAL A 57 -11.71 2.15 -4.96
CA VAL A 57 -10.96 2.79 -6.04
C VAL A 57 -11.88 3.52 -7.02
N GLN A 58 -13.00 2.89 -7.38
CA GLN A 58 -14.01 3.50 -8.25
C GLN A 58 -14.67 4.71 -7.59
N HIS A 59 -15.07 4.59 -6.33
CA HIS A 59 -15.67 5.69 -5.57
C HIS A 59 -14.73 6.88 -5.40
N SER A 60 -13.46 6.63 -5.13
CA SER A 60 -12.44 7.67 -4.97
C SER A 60 -11.89 8.18 -6.30
N GLN A 61 -12.32 7.60 -7.42
CA GLN A 61 -11.80 7.91 -8.76
C GLN A 61 -10.27 7.87 -8.84
N LEU A 62 -9.67 6.90 -8.12
CA LEU A 62 -8.22 6.74 -8.07
C LEU A 62 -7.67 6.42 -9.46
N GLN A 63 -6.71 7.23 -9.92
CA GLN A 63 -6.06 7.04 -11.21
C GLN A 63 -4.64 7.61 -11.19
N GLY A 64 -3.79 7.08 -12.05
CA GLY A 64 -2.41 7.53 -12.19
C GLY A 64 -1.68 6.74 -13.26
N CYS A 65 -0.56 7.29 -13.73
CA CYS A 65 0.28 6.67 -14.76
C CYS A 65 1.44 5.83 -14.19
N ALA A 66 1.64 5.88 -12.89
CA ALA A 66 2.60 5.05 -12.17
C ALA A 66 1.98 4.55 -10.87
N GLY A 67 2.18 3.30 -10.53
CA GLY A 67 1.59 2.74 -9.32
C GLY A 67 2.14 1.38 -8.91
N ILE A 68 1.83 1.03 -7.67
CA ILE A 68 2.18 -0.23 -7.01
C ILE A 68 0.96 -0.78 -6.30
N ALA A 69 0.82 -2.09 -6.28
CA ALA A 69 -0.26 -2.78 -5.59
C ALA A 69 0.26 -4.03 -4.87
N HIS A 70 -0.44 -4.44 -3.84
CA HIS A 70 0.01 -5.49 -2.94
C HIS A 70 -1.15 -6.31 -2.39
N THR A 71 -0.96 -7.63 -2.29
CA THR A 71 -1.72 -8.52 -1.40
C THR A 71 -0.82 -8.97 -0.27
N ARG A 72 -1.28 -8.80 0.98
CA ARG A 72 -0.53 -9.15 2.18
C ARG A 72 -1.09 -10.43 2.80
N TRP A 73 -0.18 -11.32 3.21
CA TRP A 73 -0.47 -12.38 4.17
C TRP A 73 0.27 -12.03 5.46
N ALA A 74 -0.48 -11.73 6.53
CA ALA A 74 0.10 -11.28 7.77
C ALA A 74 0.92 -12.40 8.42
N THR A 75 2.21 -12.15 8.61
CA THR A 75 3.10 -12.95 9.46
C THR A 75 3.40 -12.20 10.76
N HIS A 76 3.38 -10.88 10.72
CA HIS A 76 3.60 -9.98 11.85
C HIS A 76 2.59 -8.83 11.81
N GLY A 77 2.01 -8.51 12.97
CA GLY A 77 0.97 -7.49 13.09
C GLY A 77 -0.40 -7.99 12.64
N ALA A 78 -1.45 -7.52 13.31
CA ALA A 78 -2.83 -7.90 13.00
C ALA A 78 -3.23 -7.52 11.56
N PRO A 79 -4.16 -8.28 10.94
CA PRO A 79 -4.79 -7.87 9.69
C PRO A 79 -5.67 -6.63 9.96
N ALA A 80 -5.10 -5.47 9.72
CA ALA A 80 -5.72 -4.18 9.91
C ALA A 80 -5.31 -3.24 8.77
N VAL A 81 -6.16 -2.27 8.43
CA VAL A 81 -5.91 -1.34 7.31
C VAL A 81 -4.60 -0.56 7.49
N HIS A 82 -4.23 -0.19 8.72
CA HIS A 82 -2.98 0.53 8.96
C HIS A 82 -1.73 -0.34 8.70
N ASN A 83 -1.86 -1.67 8.79
CA ASN A 83 -0.80 -2.63 8.47
C ASN A 83 -0.82 -3.09 7.01
N ALA A 84 -1.88 -2.77 6.26
CA ALA A 84 -1.96 -3.12 4.85
C ALA A 84 -1.02 -2.26 4.00
N HIS A 85 -0.39 -2.89 3.01
CA HIS A 85 0.42 -2.20 2.01
C HIS A 85 -0.45 -1.57 0.91
N PRO A 86 0.04 -0.55 0.18
CA PRO A 86 1.32 0.16 0.32
C PRO A 86 1.38 1.07 1.54
N HIS A 87 2.59 1.24 2.10
CA HIS A 87 2.87 2.24 3.13
C HIS A 87 3.38 3.54 2.51
N PHE A 88 3.05 4.67 3.14
CA PHE A 88 3.59 5.97 2.78
C PHE A 88 4.65 6.40 3.78
N SER A 89 5.69 7.06 3.28
CA SER A 89 6.59 7.82 4.16
C SER A 89 5.83 8.99 4.78
N HIS A 90 6.19 9.33 5.99
CA HIS A 90 5.68 10.51 6.69
C HIS A 90 6.82 11.50 6.91
N GLY A 91 6.51 12.78 7.01
CA GLY A 91 7.44 13.78 7.50
C GLY A 91 7.53 13.73 9.03
N THR A 92 8.26 14.64 9.61
CA THR A 92 8.30 14.89 11.06
C THR A 92 7.27 15.96 11.44
N GLY A 93 6.65 15.84 12.63
CA GLY A 93 5.71 16.82 13.17
C GLY A 93 4.29 16.29 13.36
N ALA A 94 3.46 17.05 14.07
CA ALA A 94 2.12 16.61 14.50
C ALA A 94 1.15 16.23 13.36
N ASP A 95 1.29 16.83 12.18
CA ASP A 95 0.43 16.56 11.02
C ASP A 95 1.03 15.54 10.04
N ALA A 96 2.21 15.02 10.32
CA ALA A 96 2.94 14.15 9.40
C ALA A 96 2.15 12.87 9.04
N ALA A 97 1.42 12.31 10.00
CA ALA A 97 0.63 11.10 9.79
C ALA A 97 -0.58 11.32 8.86
N ASN A 98 -1.05 12.55 8.70
CA ASN A 98 -2.24 12.90 7.92
C ASN A 98 -1.92 13.29 6.47
N LYS A 99 -0.65 13.50 6.14
CA LYS A 99 -0.23 13.89 4.79
C LYS A 99 0.61 12.79 4.16
N PRO A 100 0.31 12.37 2.92
CA PRO A 100 1.17 11.44 2.21
C PRO A 100 2.55 12.08 2.03
N GLY A 101 3.59 11.30 2.34
CA GLY A 101 4.96 11.70 2.08
C GLY A 101 5.30 11.60 0.59
N ARG A 102 6.60 11.54 0.31
CA ARG A 102 7.13 11.50 -1.06
C ARG A 102 7.37 10.08 -1.58
N ILE A 103 7.24 9.08 -0.71
CA ILE A 103 7.57 7.68 -1.02
C ILE A 103 6.35 6.82 -0.69
N ALA A 104 5.99 5.94 -1.63
CA ALA A 104 5.11 4.81 -1.39
C ALA A 104 5.93 3.52 -1.56
N LEU A 105 5.77 2.56 -0.66
CA LEU A 105 6.49 1.30 -0.74
C LEU A 105 5.60 0.09 -0.43
N VAL A 106 5.98 -1.03 -1.02
CA VAL A 106 5.49 -2.37 -0.69
C VAL A 106 6.70 -3.26 -0.39
N HIS A 107 6.53 -4.22 0.50
CA HIS A 107 7.61 -5.12 0.90
C HIS A 107 7.08 -6.52 1.18
N ASN A 108 7.67 -7.52 0.53
CA ASN A 108 7.47 -8.92 0.84
C ASN A 108 8.68 -9.41 1.63
N GLY A 109 8.53 -9.50 2.94
CA GLY A 109 9.60 -9.92 3.83
C GLY A 109 9.43 -9.42 5.26
N ILE A 110 10.42 -9.70 6.08
CA ILE A 110 10.49 -9.32 7.49
C ILE A 110 11.77 -8.51 7.68
N ILE A 111 11.65 -7.36 8.35
CA ILE A 111 12.80 -6.55 8.78
C ILE A 111 13.13 -7.02 10.19
N GLU A 112 14.14 -7.87 10.33
CA GLU A 112 14.47 -8.54 11.60
C GLU A 112 14.79 -7.55 12.75
N ASN A 113 15.46 -6.44 12.44
CA ASN A 113 15.82 -5.41 13.41
C ASN A 113 14.81 -4.23 13.45
N HIS A 114 13.55 -4.49 13.08
CA HIS A 114 12.53 -3.43 12.95
C HIS A 114 12.28 -2.65 14.25
N GLU A 115 12.40 -3.29 15.42
CA GLU A 115 12.19 -2.63 16.71
C GLU A 115 13.27 -1.57 16.99
N GLN A 116 14.52 -1.88 16.72
CA GLN A 116 15.65 -0.96 16.89
C GLN A 116 15.51 0.24 15.92
N LEU A 117 15.17 -0.05 14.67
CA LEU A 117 14.96 0.99 13.66
C LEU A 117 13.76 1.88 14.02
N ARG A 118 12.67 1.30 14.51
CA ARG A 118 11.49 2.04 14.96
C ARG A 118 11.84 2.98 16.12
N ALA A 119 12.53 2.48 17.15
CA ALA A 119 12.93 3.30 18.28
C ALA A 119 13.83 4.46 17.85
N ALA A 120 14.79 4.21 16.96
CA ALA A 120 15.67 5.26 16.42
C ALA A 120 14.91 6.31 15.60
N LEU A 121 13.92 5.91 14.81
CA LEU A 121 13.09 6.83 14.02
C LEU A 121 12.16 7.64 14.92
N GLN A 122 11.52 6.99 15.91
CA GLN A 122 10.66 7.69 16.88
C GLN A 122 11.42 8.73 17.69
N ALA A 123 12.66 8.43 18.10
CA ALA A 123 13.54 9.40 18.78
C ALA A 123 13.87 10.62 17.90
N ARG A 124 13.76 10.49 16.57
CA ARG A 124 13.94 11.57 15.58
C ARG A 124 12.64 12.25 15.18
N GLY A 125 11.49 11.85 15.76
CA GLY A 125 10.19 12.46 15.53
C GLY A 125 9.41 11.92 14.31
N TYR A 126 9.76 10.70 13.85
CA TYR A 126 9.03 10.00 12.79
C TYR A 126 7.96 9.07 13.36
#